data_abb22929dc372057765c288a335b37bf
#
_entry.id   abb22929dc372057765c288a335b37bf
#
_cell.length_a   1.000
_cell.length_b   1.000
_cell.length_c   1.000
_cell.angle_alpha   90.00
_cell.angle_beta   90.00
_cell.angle_gamma   90.00
#
_symmetry.space_group_name_H-M   'P 1'
#
loop_
_entity.id
_entity.type
_entity.pdbx_description
1 polymer ?
#
loop_
_entity_poly.entity_id
_entity_poly.type
_entity_poly.pdbx_seq_one_letter_code
_entity_poly.pdbx_strand_id
1 'polypeptide(L)'
;LYGREESFKDLYPKWIYEEKDGGIEPVIKAIDSIEGDFRIRLSSLEPAVINAGYVRRLLKYDKLCHHLHLSAQSGSNHVLSLMNRPYTSEEYMDIVKVLRECDPLYGITTDIIVGFPQETEEDFNDSIKLIDEAGFCKVHGFRYSKRKGTAAAGMGGQIPSEIKNRR
;
A
#
# COMPACT_ATOMS: atom_id res chain seq x y z
N LEU A 1 -13.45 -6.82 13.75
CA LEU A 1 -13.90 -5.75 12.82
C LEU A 1 -14.35 -6.29 11.47
N TYR A 2 -14.33 -7.62 11.27
CA TYR A 2 -14.75 -8.30 10.05
C TYR A 2 -16.18 -8.79 10.22
N GLY A 3 -17.15 -8.05 9.74
CA GLY A 3 -18.56 -8.46 9.82
C GLY A 3 -19.58 -7.34 9.62
N ARG A 4 -19.14 -6.14 9.26
CA ARG A 4 -20.05 -5.07 8.85
C ARG A 4 -20.00 -4.90 7.34
N GLU A 5 -21.14 -4.76 6.72
CA GLU A 5 -21.32 -4.43 5.29
C GLU A 5 -20.87 -2.99 4.94
N GLU A 6 -20.28 -2.26 5.89
CA GLU A 6 -19.69 -0.95 5.65
C GLU A 6 -18.43 -1.11 4.81
N SER A 7 -18.36 -0.45 3.68
CA SER A 7 -17.20 -0.46 2.82
C SER A 7 -16.03 0.17 3.57
N PHE A 8 -14.80 -0.25 3.26
CA PHE A 8 -13.58 0.34 3.84
C PHE A 8 -13.53 1.87 3.63
N LYS A 9 -14.14 2.37 2.55
CA LYS A 9 -14.32 3.81 2.26
C LYS A 9 -15.13 4.55 3.33
N ASP A 10 -16.03 3.84 4.03
CA ASP A 10 -16.84 4.44 5.10
C ASP A 10 -16.08 4.52 6.43
N LEU A 11 -15.03 3.68 6.59
CA LEU A 11 -14.14 3.68 7.76
C LEU A 11 -13.04 4.75 7.70
N TYR A 12 -12.68 5.19 6.50
CA TYR A 12 -11.66 6.22 6.26
C TYR A 12 -12.30 7.37 5.48
N PRO A 13 -12.89 8.34 6.18
CA PRO A 13 -13.51 9.48 5.53
C PRO A 13 -12.47 10.24 4.68
N LYS A 14 -12.88 10.68 3.51
CA LYS A 14 -12.03 11.40 2.54
C LYS A 14 -11.28 12.59 3.12
N TRP A 15 -11.78 13.19 4.21
CA TRP A 15 -11.12 14.31 4.86
C TRP A 15 -9.71 13.99 5.37
N ILE A 16 -9.34 12.72 5.61
CA ILE A 16 -8.00 12.34 6.08
C ILE A 16 -6.90 12.81 5.09
N TYR A 17 -7.21 12.83 3.79
CA TYR A 17 -6.26 13.24 2.74
C TYR A 17 -6.72 14.46 1.93
N GLU A 18 -7.96 14.87 2.03
CA GLU A 18 -8.50 16.07 1.37
C GLU A 18 -8.30 17.34 2.23
N GLU A 19 -8.29 17.23 3.56
CA GLU A 19 -8.03 18.34 4.43
C GLU A 19 -6.55 18.72 4.46
N LYS A 20 -6.28 20.03 4.45
CA LYS A 20 -4.94 20.60 4.35
C LYS A 20 -4.02 20.19 5.53
N ASP A 21 -4.59 19.85 6.67
CA ASP A 21 -3.89 19.48 7.90
C ASP A 21 -4.33 18.09 8.43
N GLY A 22 -4.82 17.21 7.54
CA GLY A 22 -5.29 15.87 7.92
C GLY A 22 -4.18 14.82 8.04
N GLY A 23 -4.51 13.69 8.69
CA GLY A 23 -3.63 12.53 8.78
C GLY A 23 -2.39 12.75 9.65
N ILE A 24 -1.24 12.27 9.18
CA ILE A 24 0.06 12.35 9.91
C ILE A 24 0.79 13.68 9.65
N GLU A 25 0.36 14.47 8.67
CA GLU A 25 1.06 15.71 8.28
C GLU A 25 1.27 16.71 9.43
N PRO A 26 0.29 16.98 10.32
CA PRO A 26 0.50 17.86 11.46
C PRO A 26 1.61 17.39 12.41
N VAL A 27 1.73 16.06 12.60
CA VAL A 27 2.78 15.46 13.43
C VAL A 27 4.15 15.64 12.77
N ILE A 28 4.25 15.38 11.48
CA ILE A 28 5.49 15.58 10.71
C ILE A 28 5.91 17.04 10.78
N LYS A 29 4.99 17.97 10.54
CA LYS A 29 5.23 19.41 10.62
C LYS A 29 5.77 19.85 11.99
N ALA A 30 5.16 19.34 13.07
CA ALA A 30 5.60 19.66 14.44
C ALA A 30 7.01 19.09 14.70
N ILE A 31 7.31 17.87 14.27
CA ILE A 31 8.63 17.25 14.45
C ILE A 31 9.67 17.94 13.55
N ASP A 32 9.33 18.27 12.31
CA ASP A 32 10.23 18.93 11.36
C ASP A 32 10.71 20.31 11.85
N SER A 33 9.87 21.01 12.63
CA SER A 33 10.19 22.31 13.23
C SER A 33 11.16 22.24 14.43
N ILE A 34 11.43 21.07 14.98
CA ILE A 34 12.36 20.88 16.09
C ILE A 34 13.80 21.07 15.58
N GLU A 35 14.59 21.90 16.26
CA GLU A 35 16.00 22.09 15.94
C GLU A 35 16.83 20.82 16.19
N GLY A 36 17.84 20.58 15.37
CA GLY A 36 18.75 19.46 15.51
C GLY A 36 18.92 18.66 14.22
N ASP A 37 19.97 17.84 14.18
CA ASP A 37 20.26 16.93 13.06
C ASP A 37 19.66 15.54 13.33
N PHE A 38 18.49 15.33 12.78
CA PHE A 38 17.78 14.04 12.82
C PHE A 38 16.91 13.87 11.58
N ARG A 39 16.40 12.66 11.40
CA ARG A 39 15.52 12.30 10.27
C ARG A 39 14.21 11.72 10.79
N ILE A 40 13.15 12.00 10.04
CA ILE A 40 11.82 11.41 10.24
C ILE A 40 11.66 10.26 9.24
N ARG A 41 11.44 9.06 9.72
CA ARG A 41 11.12 7.92 8.88
C ARG A 41 9.71 7.44 9.16
N LEU A 42 8.88 7.40 8.12
CA LEU A 42 7.55 6.83 8.22
C LEU A 42 7.63 5.30 8.15
N SER A 43 6.81 4.67 8.98
CA SER A 43 6.51 3.24 8.88
C SER A 43 5.54 3.00 7.73
N SER A 44 4.86 1.85 7.72
CA SER A 44 3.92 1.50 6.66
C SER A 44 2.81 2.52 6.52
N LEU A 45 2.60 2.99 5.29
CA LEU A 45 1.43 3.76 4.91
C LEU A 45 0.48 2.87 4.10
N GLU A 46 -0.79 2.98 4.41
CA GLU A 46 -1.84 2.28 3.67
C GLU A 46 -2.23 3.14 2.46
N PRO A 47 -2.18 2.61 1.22
CA PRO A 47 -2.55 3.36 0.02
C PRO A 47 -3.98 3.91 0.06
N ALA A 48 -4.86 3.27 0.84
CA ALA A 48 -6.24 3.69 1.02
C ALA A 48 -6.41 5.05 1.72
N VAL A 49 -5.42 5.49 2.50
CA VAL A 49 -5.50 6.73 3.32
C VAL A 49 -4.61 7.84 2.79
N ILE A 50 -3.95 7.62 1.66
CA ILE A 50 -3.11 8.61 1.00
C ILE A 50 -3.43 8.67 -0.50
N ASN A 51 -3.11 9.80 -1.11
CA ASN A 51 -3.16 9.96 -2.55
C ASN A 51 -1.94 10.76 -3.01
N ALA A 52 -1.78 10.89 -4.33
CA ALA A 52 -0.67 11.63 -4.94
C ALA A 52 -0.55 13.07 -4.40
N GLY A 53 -1.68 13.76 -4.19
CA GLY A 53 -1.71 15.13 -3.63
C GLY A 53 -1.21 15.19 -2.19
N TYR A 54 -1.61 14.23 -1.35
CA TYR A 54 -1.15 14.12 0.03
C TYR A 54 0.36 13.85 0.10
N VAL A 55 0.83 12.92 -0.72
CA VAL A 55 2.26 12.59 -0.79
C VAL A 55 3.08 13.82 -1.22
N ARG A 56 2.64 14.61 -2.22
CA ARG A 56 3.31 15.87 -2.60
C ARG A 56 3.43 16.86 -1.43
N ARG A 57 2.48 16.87 -0.50
CA ARG A 57 2.58 17.72 0.70
C ARG A 57 3.62 17.21 1.68
N LEU A 58 3.67 15.87 1.88
CA LEU A 58 4.66 15.26 2.76
C LEU A 58 6.10 15.48 2.27
N LEU A 59 6.32 15.49 0.96
CA LEU A 59 7.63 15.68 0.35
C LEU A 59 8.24 17.09 0.53
N LYS A 60 7.51 18.01 1.19
CA LYS A 60 7.99 19.36 1.48
C LYS A 60 8.78 19.44 2.81
N TYR A 61 8.80 18.40 3.60
CA TYR A 61 9.46 18.37 4.90
C TYR A 61 10.88 17.84 4.74
N ASP A 62 11.88 18.69 4.99
CA ASP A 62 13.30 18.42 4.74
C ASP A 62 13.87 17.27 5.58
N LYS A 63 13.32 17.09 6.80
CA LYS A 63 13.74 16.01 7.69
C LYS A 63 13.10 14.66 7.36
N LEU A 64 12.08 14.63 6.47
CA LEU A 64 11.46 13.40 6.07
C LEU A 64 12.40 12.60 5.14
N CYS A 65 12.67 11.35 5.52
CA CYS A 65 13.48 10.46 4.68
C CYS A 65 12.82 10.24 3.32
N HIS A 66 13.62 10.23 2.26
CA HIS A 66 13.19 9.82 0.91
C HIS A 66 12.98 8.31 0.84
N HIS A 67 12.11 7.81 1.71
CA HIS A 67 11.73 6.41 1.80
C HIS A 67 10.30 6.28 2.30
N LEU A 68 9.50 5.47 1.60
CA LEU A 68 8.19 5.03 2.07
C LEU A 68 8.05 3.51 1.96
N HIS A 69 7.44 2.91 2.97
CA HIS A 69 6.89 1.57 2.88
C HIS A 69 5.40 1.69 2.55
N LEU A 70 5.03 1.29 1.33
CA LEU A 70 3.69 1.41 0.79
C LEU A 70 3.20 0.04 0.35
N SER A 71 2.34 -0.61 1.16
CA SER A 71 1.94 -2.00 0.97
C SER A 71 0.91 -2.14 -0.15
N ALA A 72 1.32 -2.56 -1.34
CA ALA A 72 0.44 -2.75 -2.50
C ALA A 72 -0.49 -3.96 -2.35
N GLN A 73 -0.07 -4.98 -1.60
CA GLN A 73 -0.76 -6.25 -1.37
C GLN A 73 -0.93 -7.12 -2.62
N SER A 74 -1.33 -6.56 -3.76
CA SER A 74 -1.44 -7.20 -5.08
C SER A 74 -1.34 -6.15 -6.19
N GLY A 75 -0.90 -6.54 -7.36
CA GLY A 75 -0.97 -5.74 -8.59
C GLY A 75 -2.28 -5.92 -9.35
N SER A 76 -3.09 -6.91 -9.00
CA SER A 76 -4.37 -7.19 -9.65
C SER A 76 -5.52 -6.47 -8.96
N ASN A 77 -6.28 -5.68 -9.71
CA ASN A 77 -7.50 -5.03 -9.22
C ASN A 77 -8.57 -6.06 -8.80
N HIS A 78 -8.62 -7.22 -9.45
CA HIS A 78 -9.49 -8.32 -9.05
C HIS A 78 -9.13 -8.81 -7.63
N VAL A 79 -7.86 -9.11 -7.37
CA VAL A 79 -7.40 -9.57 -6.04
C VAL A 79 -7.53 -8.48 -4.99
N LEU A 80 -7.23 -7.22 -5.31
CA LEU A 80 -7.43 -6.07 -4.41
C LEU A 80 -8.90 -5.96 -3.98
N SER A 81 -9.83 -6.14 -4.92
CA SER A 81 -11.27 -6.18 -4.63
C SER A 81 -11.65 -7.34 -3.70
N LEU A 82 -11.12 -8.54 -3.95
CA LEU A 82 -11.33 -9.71 -3.07
C LEU A 82 -10.76 -9.50 -1.66
N MET A 83 -9.67 -8.75 -1.54
CA MET A 83 -9.06 -8.33 -0.27
C MET A 83 -9.80 -7.17 0.39
N ASN A 84 -10.88 -6.66 -0.23
CA ASN A 84 -11.62 -5.47 0.20
C ASN A 84 -10.70 -4.22 0.32
N ARG A 85 -9.77 -4.05 -0.63
CA ARG A 85 -8.92 -2.86 -0.72
C ARG A 85 -9.65 -1.76 -1.49
N PRO A 86 -9.70 -0.52 -0.98
CA PRO A 86 -10.45 0.57 -1.60
C PRO A 86 -9.63 1.38 -2.62
N TYR A 87 -8.56 0.81 -3.15
CA TYR A 87 -7.69 1.42 -4.16
C TYR A 87 -7.41 0.42 -5.30
N THR A 88 -7.00 0.95 -6.44
CA THR A 88 -6.58 0.18 -7.61
C THR A 88 -5.06 0.20 -7.77
N SER A 89 -4.53 -0.68 -8.62
CA SER A 89 -3.11 -0.69 -8.98
C SER A 89 -2.68 0.60 -9.68
N GLU A 90 -3.57 1.23 -10.45
CA GLU A 90 -3.33 2.51 -11.13
C GLU A 90 -3.21 3.66 -10.11
N GLU A 91 -4.14 3.74 -9.14
CA GLU A 91 -4.08 4.74 -8.06
C GLU A 91 -2.80 4.57 -7.23
N TYR A 92 -2.38 3.32 -6.99
CA TYR A 92 -1.10 3.03 -6.35
C TYR A 92 0.08 3.54 -7.17
N MET A 93 0.10 3.28 -8.48
CA MET A 93 1.17 3.73 -9.39
C MET A 93 1.22 5.24 -9.53
N ASP A 94 0.10 5.95 -9.38
CA ASP A 94 0.10 7.41 -9.36
C ASP A 94 0.85 7.98 -8.15
N ILE A 95 0.78 7.31 -7.00
CA ILE A 95 1.60 7.65 -5.82
C ILE A 95 3.09 7.40 -6.14
N VAL A 96 3.42 6.24 -6.72
CA VAL A 96 4.80 5.89 -7.10
C VAL A 96 5.39 6.93 -8.06
N LYS A 97 4.63 7.37 -9.07
CA LYS A 97 5.06 8.42 -10.03
C LYS A 97 5.42 9.72 -9.31
N VAL A 98 4.57 10.17 -8.38
CA VAL A 98 4.83 11.39 -7.60
C VAL A 98 6.13 11.29 -6.81
N LEU A 99 6.40 10.13 -6.19
CA LEU A 99 7.64 9.90 -5.45
C LEU A 99 8.87 9.97 -6.38
N ARG A 100 8.79 9.36 -7.57
CA ARG A 100 9.86 9.36 -8.58
C ARG A 100 10.06 10.72 -9.26
N GLU A 101 9.01 11.52 -9.41
CA GLU A 101 9.10 12.91 -9.88
C GLU A 101 9.87 13.78 -8.88
N CYS A 102 9.67 13.54 -7.57
CA CYS A 102 10.38 14.26 -6.51
C CYS A 102 11.86 13.84 -6.44
N ASP A 103 12.11 12.56 -6.44
CA ASP A 103 13.45 11.97 -6.39
C ASP A 103 13.45 10.64 -7.16
N PRO A 104 14.17 10.55 -8.31
CA PRO A 104 14.28 9.30 -9.06
C PRO A 104 14.82 8.11 -8.26
N LEU A 105 15.56 8.38 -7.19
CA LEU A 105 16.12 7.37 -6.27
C LEU A 105 15.29 7.18 -4.99
N TYR A 106 14.07 7.74 -4.93
CA TYR A 106 13.22 7.61 -3.76
C TYR A 106 13.03 6.13 -3.37
N GLY A 107 13.36 5.76 -2.15
CA GLY A 107 13.26 4.38 -1.67
C GLY A 107 11.80 3.97 -1.47
N ILE A 108 11.31 3.03 -2.27
CA ILE A 108 9.95 2.49 -2.14
C ILE A 108 10.06 1.01 -1.81
N THR A 109 9.45 0.60 -0.70
CA THR A 109 9.32 -0.81 -0.32
C THR A 109 7.85 -1.18 -0.24
N THR A 110 7.52 -2.45 -0.48
CA THR A 110 6.14 -2.92 -0.52
C THR A 110 5.99 -4.32 0.04
N ASP A 111 4.76 -4.67 0.40
CA ASP A 111 4.32 -6.03 0.69
C ASP A 111 3.44 -6.54 -0.45
N ILE A 112 3.65 -7.78 -0.88
CA ILE A 112 2.82 -8.50 -1.85
C ILE A 112 2.41 -9.83 -1.25
N ILE A 113 1.13 -10.16 -1.33
CA ILE A 113 0.56 -11.44 -0.91
C ILE A 113 0.24 -12.25 -2.16
N VAL A 114 0.82 -13.45 -2.27
CA VAL A 114 0.54 -14.40 -3.36
C VAL A 114 -0.31 -15.55 -2.90
N GLY A 115 -1.12 -16.09 -3.81
CA GLY A 115 -1.99 -17.24 -3.55
C GLY A 115 -3.18 -16.89 -2.67
N PHE A 116 -3.69 -15.66 -2.77
CA PHE A 116 -4.97 -15.29 -2.17
C PHE A 116 -6.10 -16.13 -2.81
N PRO A 117 -7.18 -16.47 -2.07
CA PRO A 117 -8.28 -17.23 -2.64
C PRO A 117 -8.77 -16.63 -3.96
N GLN A 118 -8.96 -17.47 -4.99
CA GLN A 118 -9.40 -17.12 -6.36
C GLN A 118 -8.36 -16.36 -7.21
N GLU A 119 -7.15 -16.09 -6.71
CA GLU A 119 -6.08 -15.49 -7.51
C GLU A 119 -5.72 -16.38 -8.70
N THR A 120 -5.88 -15.87 -9.91
CA THR A 120 -5.51 -16.57 -11.15
C THR A 120 -4.02 -16.43 -11.46
N GLU A 121 -3.53 -17.07 -12.51
CA GLU A 121 -2.16 -16.86 -13.00
C GLU A 121 -1.99 -15.47 -13.63
N GLU A 122 -3.06 -14.94 -14.23
CA GLU A 122 -3.10 -13.59 -14.79
C GLU A 122 -2.99 -12.54 -13.67
N ASP A 123 -3.75 -12.69 -12.57
CA ASP A 123 -3.65 -11.84 -11.40
C ASP A 123 -2.24 -11.84 -10.79
N PHE A 124 -1.59 -12.99 -10.75
CA PHE A 124 -0.21 -13.08 -10.28
C PHE A 124 0.75 -12.33 -11.22
N ASN A 125 0.57 -12.46 -12.55
CA ASN A 125 1.37 -11.74 -13.53
C ASN A 125 1.17 -10.21 -13.45
N ASP A 126 -0.04 -9.74 -13.13
CA ASP A 126 -0.29 -8.32 -12.84
C ASP A 126 0.54 -7.84 -11.64
N SER A 127 0.70 -8.68 -10.62
CA SER A 127 1.55 -8.34 -9.47
C SER A 127 3.04 -8.30 -9.85
N ILE A 128 3.52 -9.19 -10.72
CA ILE A 128 4.89 -9.13 -11.26
C ILE A 128 5.09 -7.86 -12.08
N LYS A 129 4.14 -7.53 -12.95
CA LYS A 129 4.18 -6.32 -13.76
C LYS A 129 4.25 -5.04 -12.88
N LEU A 130 3.43 -4.97 -11.83
CA LEU A 130 3.47 -3.87 -10.87
C LEU A 130 4.87 -3.74 -10.23
N ILE A 131 5.50 -4.86 -9.84
CA ILE A 131 6.83 -4.88 -9.24
C ILE A 131 7.87 -4.29 -10.19
N ASP A 132 7.84 -4.71 -11.46
CA ASP A 132 8.76 -4.27 -12.48
C ASP A 132 8.60 -2.77 -12.80
N GLU A 133 7.35 -2.32 -12.95
CA GLU A 133 7.04 -0.92 -13.28
C GLU A 133 7.31 0.05 -12.12
N ALA A 134 7.03 -0.35 -10.88
CA ALA A 134 7.26 0.50 -9.71
C ALA A 134 8.75 0.62 -9.34
N GLY A 135 9.58 -0.36 -9.69
CA GLY A 135 10.99 -0.36 -9.40
C GLY A 135 11.28 -0.30 -7.89
N PHE A 136 10.64 -1.15 -7.11
CA PHE A 136 10.83 -1.20 -5.66
C PHE A 136 12.28 -1.51 -5.28
N CYS A 137 12.80 -0.84 -4.26
CA CYS A 137 14.10 -1.21 -3.67
C CYS A 137 14.01 -2.48 -2.82
N LYS A 138 12.82 -2.86 -2.36
CA LYS A 138 12.56 -4.14 -1.69
C LYS A 138 11.08 -4.52 -1.76
N VAL A 139 10.83 -5.79 -2.08
CA VAL A 139 9.52 -6.43 -2.01
C VAL A 139 9.55 -7.48 -0.90
N HIS A 140 8.58 -7.43 -0.01
CA HIS A 140 8.32 -8.49 0.96
C HIS A 140 7.19 -9.37 0.42
N GLY A 141 7.55 -10.54 -0.11
CA GLY A 141 6.59 -11.51 -0.61
C GLY A 141 6.04 -12.39 0.52
N PHE A 142 4.74 -12.49 0.62
CA PHE A 142 4.05 -13.34 1.58
C PHE A 142 3.12 -14.31 0.86
N ARG A 143 3.18 -15.59 1.26
CA ARG A 143 2.17 -16.56 0.86
C ARG A 143 0.91 -16.36 1.70
N TYR A 144 -0.24 -16.27 1.07
CA TYR A 144 -1.50 -16.22 1.81
C TYR A 144 -1.61 -17.40 2.78
N SER A 145 -1.85 -17.10 4.04
CA SER A 145 -2.06 -18.06 5.11
C SER A 145 -3.50 -17.97 5.63
N LYS A 146 -4.22 -19.07 5.55
CA LYS A 146 -5.61 -19.17 6.02
C LYS A 146 -5.68 -18.97 7.54
N ARG A 147 -6.37 -17.92 7.97
CA ARG A 147 -6.58 -17.63 9.41
C ARG A 147 -8.05 -17.81 9.78
N LYS A 148 -8.30 -18.66 10.76
CA LYS A 148 -9.66 -18.92 11.27
C LYS A 148 -10.33 -17.59 11.69
N GLY A 149 -11.59 -17.43 11.31
CA GLY A 149 -12.39 -16.24 11.62
C GLY A 149 -12.26 -15.08 10.63
N THR A 150 -11.46 -15.20 9.56
CA THR A 150 -11.39 -14.21 8.49
C THR A 150 -12.33 -14.56 7.34
N ALA A 151 -12.86 -13.55 6.64
CA ALA A 151 -13.69 -13.76 5.44
C ALA A 151 -12.94 -14.59 4.39
N ALA A 152 -11.67 -14.28 4.13
CA ALA A 152 -10.83 -14.99 3.19
C ALA A 152 -10.65 -16.49 3.51
N ALA A 153 -10.72 -16.87 4.79
CA ALA A 153 -10.67 -18.27 5.18
C ALA A 153 -11.90 -19.07 4.77
N GLY A 154 -13.06 -18.40 4.61
CA GLY A 154 -14.32 -18.99 4.15
C GLY A 154 -14.51 -18.96 2.64
N MET A 155 -13.68 -18.22 1.91
CA MET A 155 -13.78 -18.12 0.44
C MET A 155 -13.50 -19.47 -0.23
N GLY A 156 -14.27 -19.77 -1.28
CA GLY A 156 -13.93 -20.81 -2.25
C GLY A 156 -12.68 -20.48 -3.04
N GLY A 157 -12.19 -21.42 -3.85
CA GLY A 157 -11.03 -21.17 -4.73
C GLY A 157 -9.70 -20.97 -3.96
N GLN A 158 -9.52 -21.67 -2.84
CA GLN A 158 -8.27 -21.68 -2.10
C GLN A 158 -7.12 -22.22 -2.97
N ILE A 159 -6.03 -21.49 -3.06
CA ILE A 159 -4.89 -21.86 -3.89
C ILE A 159 -4.04 -22.95 -3.19
N PRO A 160 -3.67 -24.04 -3.91
CA PRO A 160 -2.80 -25.09 -3.38
C PRO A 160 -1.44 -24.56 -2.93
N SER A 161 -0.87 -25.20 -1.90
CA SER A 161 0.43 -24.78 -1.34
C SER A 161 1.57 -24.86 -2.36
N GLU A 162 1.53 -25.82 -3.28
CA GLU A 162 2.52 -25.96 -4.36
C GLU A 162 2.54 -24.73 -5.27
N ILE A 163 1.36 -24.22 -5.64
CA ILE A 163 1.23 -23.01 -6.48
C ILE A 163 1.75 -21.79 -5.70
N LYS A 164 1.36 -21.64 -4.43
CA LYS A 164 1.87 -20.55 -3.57
C LYS A 164 3.39 -20.58 -3.41
N ASN A 165 3.99 -21.77 -3.40
CA ASN A 165 5.45 -21.92 -3.27
C ASN A 165 6.18 -21.56 -4.58
N ARG A 166 5.53 -21.78 -5.72
CA ARG A 166 6.07 -21.44 -7.04
C ARG A 166 6.01 -19.95 -7.31
N ARG A 167 4.92 -19.30 -6.92
CA ARG A 167 4.75 -17.85 -7.00
C ARG A 167 5.60 -17.12 -5.97
#